data_5c30693fc0b1207d396ebd4d36a49dca
#
_entry.id   5c30693fc0b1207d396ebd4d36a49dca
#
_cell.length_a   1.000
_cell.length_b   1.000
_cell.length_c   1.000
_cell.angle_alpha   90.00
_cell.angle_beta   90.00
_cell.angle_gamma   90.00
#
_symmetry.space_group_name_H-M   'P 1'
#
loop_
_entity.id
_entity.type
_entity.pdbx_description
1 polymer ?
#
loop_
_entity_poly.entity_id
_entity_poly.type
_entity_poly.pdbx_seq_one_letter_code
_entity_poly.pdbx_strand_id
1 'polypeptide(L)'
;MHLKGSDFLAVINVTPLMDITSLINSDNVNEGDVLLLEEGIYFQSVAVLKNNIRIIAKGPGVIFDGKSTLLDAFLLPDVVGVMIEGITIRHYRASGILIEFGFGHRIVNNKISNMIEHGVEVMSSRDNLIWRNEINKCYDGVLLIEGSTNNWVIENVATECYGDGFEAFLAPDSNNAFISNKAIRNRNNGLEIYGTNNLLMNNLLIDNGQGVIINEGNNSVAIGNIIKGTRVGTYTIFDGYFNHFVGGNNITCNRREGIENNGQFEVIYKNEISYNGDNGILLGSTSALNLVMNNTLLCNIPENIDDRGIDNYIINNIEKPCDPCETPSDVCNNCSNEDGNSIDGSKEGVD
;
A
#
# COMPACT_ATOMS: atom_id res chain seq x y z
N MET A 1 16.05 21.94 -44.45
CA MET A 1 15.41 21.37 -43.27
C MET A 1 15.71 19.88 -43.33
N HIS A 2 16.81 19.43 -42.70
CA HIS A 2 17.17 18.01 -42.64
C HIS A 2 16.32 17.40 -41.52
N LEU A 3 15.41 16.53 -41.90
CA LEU A 3 14.80 15.60 -40.95
C LEU A 3 15.94 14.72 -40.44
N LYS A 4 16.37 14.90 -39.20
CA LYS A 4 17.19 13.94 -38.49
C LYS A 4 16.42 12.61 -38.46
N GLY A 5 17.14 11.53 -38.73
CA GLY A 5 16.60 10.19 -38.85
C GLY A 5 15.67 9.82 -37.74
N SER A 6 14.69 8.95 -38.02
CA SER A 6 13.80 8.33 -37.06
C SER A 6 14.64 7.76 -35.90
N ASP A 7 14.48 8.36 -34.74
CA ASP A 7 15.08 7.84 -33.51
C ASP A 7 14.41 6.48 -33.22
N PHE A 8 15.02 5.39 -33.69
CA PHE A 8 14.62 4.05 -33.32
C PHE A 8 15.02 3.87 -31.87
N LEU A 9 14.08 3.51 -31.04
CA LEU A 9 14.33 3.10 -29.65
C LEU A 9 15.31 1.92 -29.67
N ALA A 10 16.45 2.08 -29.01
CA ALA A 10 17.44 1.01 -28.93
C ALA A 10 17.09 0.07 -27.76
N VAL A 11 17.37 -1.22 -27.98
CA VAL A 11 17.38 -2.21 -26.91
C VAL A 11 18.83 -2.57 -26.62
N ILE A 12 19.29 -2.23 -25.44
CA ILE A 12 20.67 -2.39 -25.00
C ILE A 12 20.73 -3.51 -23.98
N ASN A 13 21.42 -4.60 -24.31
CA ASN A 13 21.63 -5.71 -23.38
C ASN A 13 22.66 -5.30 -22.30
N VAL A 14 22.31 -5.52 -21.06
CA VAL A 14 23.12 -5.14 -19.89
C VAL A 14 23.45 -6.36 -19.06
N THR A 15 24.73 -6.59 -18.82
CA THR A 15 25.22 -7.69 -17.97
C THR A 15 25.55 -7.20 -16.55
N PRO A 16 25.65 -8.09 -15.55
CA PRO A 16 25.97 -7.71 -14.17
C PRO A 16 27.33 -7.02 -13.98
N LEU A 17 28.23 -7.11 -14.95
CA LEU A 17 29.55 -6.48 -14.89
C LEU A 17 29.57 -5.04 -15.42
N MET A 18 28.49 -4.59 -16.04
CA MET A 18 28.37 -3.23 -16.56
C MET A 18 27.95 -2.27 -15.45
N ASP A 19 28.57 -1.10 -15.41
CA ASP A 19 28.11 0.02 -14.60
C ASP A 19 26.91 0.67 -15.28
N ILE A 20 25.72 0.43 -14.73
CA ILE A 20 24.45 0.87 -15.34
C ILE A 20 24.30 2.39 -15.24
N THR A 21 24.74 3.01 -14.16
CA THR A 21 24.71 4.47 -14.01
C THR A 21 25.55 5.14 -15.08
N SER A 22 26.80 4.70 -15.27
CA SER A 22 27.68 5.23 -16.30
C SER A 22 27.14 4.96 -17.71
N LEU A 23 26.54 3.78 -17.94
CA LEU A 23 25.94 3.43 -19.23
C LEU A 23 24.76 4.33 -19.57
N ILE A 24 23.79 4.50 -18.68
CA ILE A 24 22.62 5.37 -18.87
C ILE A 24 23.07 6.80 -19.22
N ASN A 25 24.08 7.31 -18.54
CA ASN A 25 24.51 8.70 -18.68
C ASN A 25 25.50 8.93 -19.85
N SER A 26 25.88 7.87 -20.56
CA SER A 26 26.74 7.97 -21.74
C SER A 26 25.96 8.42 -22.99
N ASP A 27 26.70 8.85 -24.04
CA ASP A 27 26.12 9.19 -25.34
C ASP A 27 25.56 7.97 -26.10
N ASN A 28 25.80 6.77 -25.62
CA ASN A 28 25.30 5.52 -26.23
C ASN A 28 23.87 5.15 -25.85
N VAL A 29 23.28 5.84 -24.89
CA VAL A 29 21.90 5.65 -24.43
C VAL A 29 21.13 6.95 -24.65
N ASN A 30 20.01 6.88 -25.34
CA ASN A 30 19.11 8.00 -25.56
C ASN A 30 17.87 7.91 -24.69
N GLU A 31 17.19 9.02 -24.50
CA GLU A 31 15.85 9.01 -23.89
C GLU A 31 14.90 8.09 -24.64
N GLY A 32 14.16 7.27 -23.93
CA GLY A 32 13.25 6.28 -24.50
C GLY A 32 13.87 4.89 -24.70
N ASP A 33 15.19 4.74 -24.67
CA ASP A 33 15.84 3.45 -24.85
C ASP A 33 15.50 2.44 -23.74
N VAL A 34 15.64 1.16 -24.12
CA VAL A 34 15.39 0.02 -23.22
C VAL A 34 16.73 -0.61 -22.81
N LEU A 35 16.99 -0.64 -21.53
CA LEU A 35 18.05 -1.45 -20.94
C LEU A 35 17.45 -2.81 -20.57
N LEU A 36 17.81 -3.85 -21.31
CA LEU A 36 17.38 -5.22 -21.08
C LEU A 36 18.43 -5.95 -20.26
N LEU A 37 18.10 -6.16 -18.98
CA LEU A 37 19.03 -6.74 -18.01
C LEU A 37 19.11 -8.27 -18.18
N GLU A 38 20.32 -8.80 -18.40
CA GLU A 38 20.59 -10.23 -18.40
C GLU A 38 20.51 -10.81 -16.99
N GLU A 39 20.17 -12.09 -16.87
CA GLU A 39 20.13 -12.76 -15.58
C GLU A 39 21.50 -12.76 -14.89
N GLY A 40 21.48 -12.57 -13.60
CA GLY A 40 22.67 -12.54 -12.74
C GLY A 40 22.50 -11.63 -11.53
N ILE A 41 23.53 -11.55 -10.71
CA ILE A 41 23.53 -10.72 -9.49
C ILE A 41 24.25 -9.41 -9.77
N TYR A 42 23.52 -8.31 -9.60
CA TYR A 42 23.99 -6.94 -9.72
C TYR A 42 24.28 -6.39 -8.33
N PHE A 43 25.53 -6.05 -8.06
CA PHE A 43 25.97 -5.39 -6.82
C PHE A 43 26.30 -3.93 -7.12
N GLN A 44 25.26 -3.11 -7.26
CA GLN A 44 25.40 -1.67 -7.55
C GLN A 44 24.15 -0.90 -7.13
N SER A 45 24.29 0.40 -6.95
CA SER A 45 23.22 1.40 -6.90
C SER A 45 23.15 2.09 -8.26
N VAL A 46 21.97 2.30 -8.78
CA VAL A 46 21.73 2.87 -10.12
C VAL A 46 21.05 4.22 -10.00
N ALA A 47 21.74 5.29 -10.39
CA ALA A 47 21.14 6.61 -10.57
C ALA A 47 20.72 6.81 -12.02
N VAL A 48 19.42 6.98 -12.25
CA VAL A 48 18.84 7.21 -13.58
C VAL A 48 18.71 8.71 -13.80
N LEU A 49 19.60 9.30 -14.61
CA LEU A 49 19.65 10.74 -14.85
C LEU A 49 19.15 11.15 -16.25
N LYS A 50 18.46 10.24 -16.95
CA LYS A 50 17.80 10.50 -18.24
C LYS A 50 16.33 10.14 -18.19
N ASN A 51 15.52 10.92 -18.90
CA ASN A 51 14.09 10.70 -18.98
C ASN A 51 13.73 9.49 -19.84
N ASN A 52 12.56 8.93 -19.58
CA ASN A 52 11.92 7.89 -20.38
C ASN A 52 12.73 6.58 -20.52
N ILE A 53 13.76 6.38 -19.72
CA ILE A 53 14.54 5.13 -19.72
C ILE A 53 13.68 3.97 -19.20
N ARG A 54 13.80 2.82 -19.87
CA ARG A 54 13.15 1.60 -19.42
C ARG A 54 14.21 0.58 -19.01
N ILE A 55 14.14 0.13 -17.77
CA ILE A 55 15.04 -0.88 -17.18
C ILE A 55 14.21 -2.13 -16.94
N ILE A 56 14.41 -3.15 -17.76
CA ILE A 56 13.55 -4.33 -17.83
C ILE A 56 14.38 -5.58 -17.60
N ALA A 57 13.93 -6.43 -16.69
CA ALA A 57 14.54 -7.74 -16.48
C ALA A 57 14.20 -8.68 -17.65
N LYS A 58 15.20 -9.40 -18.17
CA LYS A 58 15.02 -10.42 -19.20
C LYS A 58 14.35 -11.68 -18.66
N GLY A 59 14.49 -11.92 -17.37
CA GLY A 59 13.91 -13.08 -16.67
C GLY A 59 14.00 -12.94 -15.16
N PRO A 60 13.49 -13.92 -14.42
CA PRO A 60 13.38 -13.85 -12.96
C PRO A 60 14.73 -13.92 -12.22
N GLY A 61 15.81 -14.29 -12.93
CA GLY A 61 17.17 -14.36 -12.39
C GLY A 61 17.91 -13.02 -12.36
N VAL A 62 17.26 -11.89 -12.68
CA VAL A 62 17.84 -10.55 -12.53
C VAL A 62 17.69 -10.11 -11.08
N ILE A 63 18.80 -10.07 -10.34
CA ILE A 63 18.82 -9.84 -8.91
C ILE A 63 19.76 -8.67 -8.57
N PHE A 64 19.23 -7.60 -8.02
CA PHE A 64 19.99 -6.52 -7.39
C PHE A 64 20.13 -6.84 -5.91
N ASP A 65 21.37 -7.05 -5.45
CA ASP A 65 21.67 -7.40 -4.06
C ASP A 65 22.69 -6.41 -3.46
N GLY A 66 22.19 -5.51 -2.62
CA GLY A 66 23.00 -4.47 -1.96
C GLY A 66 23.91 -4.98 -0.83
N LYS A 67 23.78 -6.27 -0.45
CA LYS A 67 24.55 -6.94 0.62
C LYS A 67 24.56 -6.17 1.94
N SER A 68 23.49 -5.43 2.22
CA SER A 68 23.35 -4.53 3.39
C SER A 68 24.47 -3.46 3.50
N THR A 69 25.05 -3.08 2.38
CA THR A 69 26.11 -2.06 2.31
C THR A 69 25.75 -0.86 1.45
N LEU A 70 25.06 -1.09 0.32
CA LEU A 70 24.60 -0.05 -0.59
C LEU A 70 23.34 0.62 -0.04
N LEU A 71 23.11 1.89 -0.41
CA LEU A 71 21.95 2.68 0.06
C LEU A 71 20.69 2.26 -0.72
N ASP A 72 20.39 2.87 -1.85
CA ASP A 72 19.26 2.57 -2.69
C ASP A 72 19.66 1.66 -3.86
N ALA A 73 18.75 0.80 -4.33
CA ALA A 73 19.04 0.05 -5.54
C ALA A 73 18.86 0.93 -6.79
N PHE A 74 17.76 1.68 -6.84
CA PHE A 74 17.47 2.63 -7.92
C PHE A 74 17.09 3.99 -7.34
N LEU A 75 17.75 5.03 -7.84
CA LEU A 75 17.45 6.44 -7.56
C LEU A 75 17.03 7.13 -8.84
N LEU A 76 15.84 7.75 -8.84
CA LEU A 76 15.25 8.49 -9.95
C LEU A 76 15.11 9.97 -9.56
N PRO A 77 16.19 10.77 -9.61
CA PRO A 77 16.17 12.15 -9.17
C PRO A 77 15.75 13.10 -10.31
N ASP A 78 14.67 13.83 -10.15
CA ASP A 78 14.16 14.87 -11.05
C ASP A 78 14.11 14.44 -12.55
N VAL A 79 13.75 13.19 -12.80
CA VAL A 79 13.57 12.61 -14.13
C VAL A 79 12.10 12.29 -14.40
N VAL A 80 11.77 12.00 -15.64
CA VAL A 80 10.39 11.77 -16.10
C VAL A 80 10.25 10.45 -16.82
N GLY A 81 9.16 9.73 -16.59
CA GLY A 81 8.72 8.61 -17.42
C GLY A 81 9.60 7.36 -17.36
N VAL A 82 10.43 7.19 -16.35
CA VAL A 82 11.28 5.99 -16.18
C VAL A 82 10.41 4.78 -15.84
N MET A 83 10.76 3.62 -16.39
CA MET A 83 10.14 2.34 -16.08
C MET A 83 11.16 1.36 -15.49
N ILE A 84 10.78 0.70 -14.39
CA ILE A 84 11.56 -0.38 -13.76
C ILE A 84 10.65 -1.60 -13.66
N GLU A 85 11.02 -2.70 -14.32
CA GLU A 85 10.14 -3.86 -14.44
C GLU A 85 10.84 -5.21 -14.23
N GLY A 86 10.19 -6.07 -13.43
CA GLY A 86 10.49 -7.50 -13.33
C GLY A 86 11.75 -7.85 -12.53
N ILE A 87 12.29 -6.94 -11.74
CA ILE A 87 13.58 -7.08 -11.04
C ILE A 87 13.36 -7.60 -9.63
N THR A 88 14.23 -8.50 -9.18
CA THR A 88 14.36 -8.83 -7.75
C THR A 88 15.38 -7.90 -7.09
N ILE A 89 14.96 -7.17 -6.05
CA ILE A 89 15.76 -6.17 -5.32
C ILE A 89 15.82 -6.58 -3.86
N ARG A 90 17.02 -6.63 -3.27
CA ARG A 90 17.13 -7.04 -1.87
C ARG A 90 18.37 -6.50 -1.15
N HIS A 91 18.27 -6.42 0.19
CA HIS A 91 19.38 -6.13 1.09
C HIS A 91 20.06 -4.78 0.82
N TYR A 92 19.30 -3.71 0.61
CA TYR A 92 19.80 -2.34 0.59
C TYR A 92 19.54 -1.66 1.94
N ARG A 93 20.31 -0.61 2.25
CA ARG A 93 20.26 0.08 3.55
C ARG A 93 19.26 1.23 3.60
N ALA A 94 18.81 1.68 2.46
CA ALA A 94 17.74 2.65 2.31
C ALA A 94 16.62 1.99 1.49
N SER A 95 16.09 2.64 0.47
CA SER A 95 14.95 2.18 -0.29
C SER A 95 15.32 1.24 -1.45
N GLY A 96 14.41 0.35 -1.82
CA GLY A 96 14.57 -0.46 -3.03
C GLY A 96 14.54 0.43 -4.27
N ILE A 97 13.53 1.29 -4.37
CA ILE A 97 13.39 2.28 -5.44
C ILE A 97 12.97 3.60 -4.82
N LEU A 98 13.83 4.62 -4.98
CA LEU A 98 13.56 5.99 -4.57
C LEU A 98 13.25 6.85 -5.80
N ILE A 99 12.04 7.43 -5.83
CA ILE A 99 11.61 8.43 -6.81
C ILE A 99 11.61 9.78 -6.11
N GLU A 100 12.41 10.71 -6.63
CA GLU A 100 12.60 12.01 -6.00
C GLU A 100 12.35 13.14 -7.01
N PHE A 101 11.36 13.97 -6.74
CA PHE A 101 10.84 15.08 -7.55
C PHE A 101 10.14 14.63 -8.84
N GLY A 102 10.61 14.25 -9.87
CA GLY A 102 10.08 13.85 -11.17
C GLY A 102 8.58 13.49 -11.29
N PHE A 103 8.18 12.81 -12.34
CA PHE A 103 6.81 12.34 -12.54
C PHE A 103 6.65 11.27 -13.62
N GLY A 104 5.49 10.59 -13.61
CA GLY A 104 5.09 9.67 -14.67
C GLY A 104 5.89 8.37 -14.74
N HIS A 105 6.49 7.96 -13.62
CA HIS A 105 7.26 6.72 -13.53
C HIS A 105 6.36 5.49 -13.47
N ARG A 106 6.90 4.34 -13.84
CA ARG A 106 6.23 3.04 -13.78
C ARG A 106 7.12 2.03 -13.08
N ILE A 107 6.70 1.61 -11.89
CA ILE A 107 7.38 0.58 -11.09
C ILE A 107 6.51 -0.66 -11.11
N VAL A 108 6.91 -1.69 -11.87
CA VAL A 108 5.99 -2.75 -12.28
C VAL A 108 6.59 -4.14 -12.06
N ASN A 109 5.82 -5.04 -11.45
CA ASN A 109 6.17 -6.46 -11.31
C ASN A 109 7.53 -6.74 -10.64
N ASN A 110 7.99 -5.88 -9.73
CA ASN A 110 9.26 -6.09 -9.02
C ASN A 110 9.04 -6.88 -7.74
N LYS A 111 10.09 -7.61 -7.30
CA LYS A 111 10.15 -8.28 -6.00
C LYS A 111 11.17 -7.57 -5.12
N ILE A 112 10.71 -6.91 -4.06
CA ILE A 112 11.55 -6.06 -3.22
C ILE A 112 11.54 -6.61 -1.80
N SER A 113 12.72 -6.85 -1.20
CA SER A 113 12.73 -7.44 0.13
C SER A 113 13.95 -7.07 0.97
N ASN A 114 13.75 -7.04 2.28
CA ASN A 114 14.81 -6.80 3.27
C ASN A 114 15.53 -5.46 3.05
N MET A 115 14.75 -4.38 2.84
CA MET A 115 15.23 -3.01 2.90
C MET A 115 15.25 -2.54 4.36
N ILE A 116 16.22 -1.71 4.74
CA ILE A 116 16.19 -1.10 6.07
C ILE A 116 15.11 -0.01 6.13
N GLU A 117 14.92 0.70 5.01
CA GLU A 117 13.87 1.70 4.86
C GLU A 117 12.73 1.13 3.98
N HIS A 118 12.39 1.72 2.87
CA HIS A 118 11.15 1.45 2.15
C HIS A 118 11.34 0.52 0.93
N GLY A 119 10.29 -0.21 0.58
CA GLY A 119 10.30 -0.97 -0.66
C GLY A 119 10.33 -0.04 -1.87
N VAL A 120 9.34 0.83 -1.97
CA VAL A 120 9.26 1.93 -2.95
C VAL A 120 8.95 3.22 -2.20
N GLU A 121 9.78 4.22 -2.39
CA GLU A 121 9.61 5.56 -1.81
C GLU A 121 9.38 6.57 -2.92
N VAL A 122 8.36 7.41 -2.76
CA VAL A 122 7.97 8.47 -3.69
C VAL A 122 7.97 9.79 -2.94
N MET A 123 8.95 10.63 -3.22
CA MET A 123 9.17 11.89 -2.54
C MET A 123 8.91 13.07 -3.49
N SER A 124 8.04 13.99 -3.12
CA SER A 124 7.72 15.20 -3.91
C SER A 124 7.44 14.92 -5.38
N SER A 125 6.79 13.79 -5.70
CA SER A 125 6.63 13.28 -7.07
C SER A 125 5.16 12.92 -7.36
N ARG A 126 4.80 12.93 -8.64
CA ARG A 126 3.39 12.80 -9.03
C ARG A 126 3.18 11.96 -10.27
N ASP A 127 1.92 11.56 -10.47
CA ASP A 127 1.48 10.86 -11.67
C ASP A 127 2.23 9.53 -11.89
N ASN A 128 2.69 8.88 -10.82
CA ASN A 128 3.43 7.61 -10.90
C ASN A 128 2.48 6.41 -10.80
N LEU A 129 2.86 5.32 -11.44
CA LEU A 129 2.19 4.03 -11.36
C LEU A 129 3.10 3.00 -10.66
N ILE A 130 2.70 2.56 -9.47
CA ILE A 130 3.34 1.49 -8.70
C ILE A 130 2.41 0.29 -8.77
N TRP A 131 2.77 -0.72 -9.57
CA TRP A 131 1.82 -1.75 -9.96
C TRP A 131 2.39 -3.16 -9.86
N ARG A 132 1.65 -4.06 -9.18
CA ARG A 132 1.96 -5.49 -9.04
C ARG A 132 3.34 -5.79 -8.47
N ASN A 133 3.84 -4.96 -7.57
CA ASN A 133 5.08 -5.25 -6.88
C ASN A 133 4.80 -6.14 -5.66
N GLU A 134 5.71 -7.08 -5.40
CA GLU A 134 5.73 -7.90 -4.19
C GLU A 134 6.80 -7.35 -3.25
N ILE A 135 6.39 -6.82 -2.09
CA ILE A 135 7.27 -6.16 -1.14
C ILE A 135 7.23 -6.90 0.19
N ASN A 136 8.39 -7.23 0.75
CA ASN A 136 8.46 -8.02 1.95
C ASN A 136 9.58 -7.57 2.88
N LYS A 137 9.30 -7.46 4.19
CA LYS A 137 10.30 -7.15 5.23
C LYS A 137 11.11 -5.88 4.94
N CYS A 138 10.43 -4.82 4.56
CA CYS A 138 10.94 -3.46 4.52
C CYS A 138 10.46 -2.70 5.75
N TYR A 139 10.90 -1.46 5.96
CA TYR A 139 10.26 -0.63 6.98
C TYR A 139 8.82 -0.37 6.54
N ASP A 140 8.57 0.37 5.45
CA ASP A 140 7.27 0.39 4.81
C ASP A 140 7.30 -0.28 3.43
N GLY A 141 6.14 -0.77 2.99
CA GLY A 141 6.02 -1.35 1.67
C GLY A 141 6.14 -0.29 0.59
N VAL A 142 5.18 0.63 0.52
CA VAL A 142 5.18 1.81 -0.36
C VAL A 142 4.91 3.04 0.46
N LEU A 143 5.82 4.01 0.41
CA LEU A 143 5.70 5.31 1.05
C LEU A 143 5.55 6.42 0.01
N LEU A 144 4.52 7.26 0.15
CA LEU A 144 4.35 8.54 -0.55
C LEU A 144 4.58 9.66 0.46
N ILE A 145 5.46 10.62 0.16
CA ILE A 145 5.86 11.66 1.12
C ILE A 145 6.18 13.00 0.43
N GLU A 146 6.17 14.07 1.22
CA GLU A 146 6.60 15.43 0.83
C GLU A 146 5.82 16.04 -0.33
N GLY A 147 4.49 15.87 -0.36
CA GLY A 147 3.64 16.43 -1.41
C GLY A 147 3.53 15.56 -2.64
N SER A 148 3.68 14.26 -2.47
CA SER A 148 3.45 13.28 -3.53
C SER A 148 1.97 13.17 -3.87
N THR A 149 1.61 13.44 -5.14
CA THR A 149 0.21 13.61 -5.55
C THR A 149 -0.14 12.85 -6.82
N ASN A 150 -1.42 12.49 -6.98
CA ASN A 150 -1.94 11.82 -8.17
C ASN A 150 -1.23 10.48 -8.47
N ASN A 151 -0.71 9.79 -7.48
CA ASN A 151 -0.04 8.51 -7.66
C ASN A 151 -1.05 7.36 -7.61
N TRP A 152 -0.77 6.32 -8.38
CA TRP A 152 -1.57 5.11 -8.46
C TRP A 152 -0.78 3.93 -7.89
N VAL A 153 -1.19 3.43 -6.74
CA VAL A 153 -0.63 2.26 -6.06
C VAL A 153 -1.63 1.12 -6.23
N ILE A 154 -1.37 0.21 -7.18
CA ILE A 154 -2.39 -0.75 -7.64
C ILE A 154 -1.88 -2.18 -7.58
N GLU A 155 -2.68 -3.10 -7.05
CA GLU A 155 -2.42 -4.55 -7.05
C GLU A 155 -1.05 -4.94 -6.47
N ASN A 156 -0.49 -4.14 -5.56
CA ASN A 156 0.75 -4.49 -4.87
C ASN A 156 0.47 -5.36 -3.64
N VAL A 157 1.48 -6.10 -3.23
CA VAL A 157 1.46 -6.92 -2.02
C VAL A 157 2.58 -6.47 -1.09
N ALA A 158 2.23 -6.00 0.11
CA ALA A 158 3.16 -5.62 1.16
C ALA A 158 3.00 -6.57 2.36
N THR A 159 4.05 -7.30 2.70
CA THR A 159 3.98 -8.33 3.74
C THR A 159 5.11 -8.22 4.75
N GLU A 160 4.78 -8.44 6.01
CA GLU A 160 5.75 -8.52 7.10
C GLU A 160 6.68 -7.30 7.20
N CYS A 161 6.19 -6.11 6.81
CA CYS A 161 6.90 -4.85 6.97
C CYS A 161 6.93 -4.45 8.44
N TYR A 162 7.99 -3.74 8.84
CA TYR A 162 8.20 -3.30 10.23
C TYR A 162 7.38 -2.05 10.57
N GLY A 163 7.01 -1.26 9.59
CA GLY A 163 6.08 -0.14 9.62
C GLY A 163 4.77 -0.52 8.93
N ASP A 164 4.39 0.24 7.93
CA ASP A 164 3.13 0.13 7.22
C ASP A 164 3.21 -0.70 5.93
N GLY A 165 2.07 -1.23 5.51
CA GLY A 165 1.97 -1.83 4.20
C GLY A 165 2.06 -0.77 3.11
N PHE A 166 1.21 0.26 3.23
CA PHE A 166 1.11 1.38 2.31
C PHE A 166 0.86 2.66 3.10
N GLU A 167 1.53 3.75 2.73
CA GLU A 167 1.44 5.02 3.44
C GLU A 167 1.47 6.23 2.50
N ALA A 168 0.65 7.25 2.82
CA ALA A 168 0.79 8.61 2.34
C ALA A 168 0.96 9.51 3.57
N PHE A 169 2.19 9.91 3.90
CA PHE A 169 2.60 10.28 5.25
C PHE A 169 2.32 11.74 5.66
N LEU A 170 2.24 12.67 4.73
CA LEU A 170 2.06 14.08 5.09
C LEU A 170 0.77 14.68 4.49
N ALA A 171 0.23 15.71 5.13
CA ALA A 171 -0.96 16.40 4.68
C ALA A 171 -0.96 16.86 3.21
N PRO A 172 0.16 17.23 2.57
CA PRO A 172 0.20 17.54 1.14
C PRO A 172 0.06 16.32 0.20
N ASP A 173 0.20 15.08 0.71
CA ASP A 173 0.16 13.84 -0.09
C ASP A 173 -1.28 13.49 -0.49
N SER A 174 -1.78 14.14 -1.52
CA SER A 174 -3.20 14.20 -1.86
C SER A 174 -3.51 13.64 -3.24
N ASN A 175 -4.78 13.30 -3.46
CA ASN A 175 -5.28 12.74 -4.72
C ASN A 175 -4.60 11.42 -5.12
N ASN A 176 -4.09 10.66 -4.19
CA ASN A 176 -3.47 9.36 -4.44
C ASN A 176 -4.54 8.25 -4.40
N ALA A 177 -4.31 7.20 -5.17
CA ALA A 177 -5.23 6.06 -5.23
C ALA A 177 -4.51 4.76 -4.85
N PHE A 178 -5.03 4.09 -3.81
CA PHE A 178 -4.61 2.78 -3.35
C PHE A 178 -5.69 1.77 -3.71
N ILE A 179 -5.45 0.95 -4.74
CA ILE A 179 -6.51 0.11 -5.33
C ILE A 179 -6.06 -1.36 -5.36
N SER A 180 -6.90 -2.24 -4.83
CA SER A 180 -6.70 -3.70 -4.88
C SER A 180 -5.36 -4.17 -4.32
N ASN A 181 -4.77 -3.43 -3.39
CA ASN A 181 -3.53 -3.81 -2.75
C ASN A 181 -3.78 -4.83 -1.62
N LYS A 182 -2.75 -5.58 -1.26
CA LYS A 182 -2.77 -6.50 -0.13
C LYS A 182 -1.70 -6.10 0.89
N ALA A 183 -2.12 -5.80 2.10
CA ALA A 183 -1.24 -5.57 3.24
C ALA A 183 -1.46 -6.68 4.27
N ILE A 184 -0.45 -7.50 4.51
CA ILE A 184 -0.60 -8.71 5.32
C ILE A 184 0.51 -8.81 6.36
N ARG A 185 0.13 -8.91 7.62
CA ARG A 185 1.03 -9.07 8.78
C ARG A 185 2.09 -7.96 8.91
N ASN A 186 1.78 -6.73 8.50
CA ASN A 186 2.63 -5.60 8.77
C ASN A 186 2.52 -5.18 10.24
N ARG A 187 3.60 -4.65 10.80
CA ARG A 187 3.67 -4.41 12.24
C ARG A 187 2.78 -3.25 12.68
N ASN A 188 2.74 -2.18 11.88
CA ASN A 188 1.86 -1.04 12.10
C ASN A 188 0.58 -1.18 11.27
N ASN A 189 0.33 -0.31 10.33
CA ASN A 189 -0.92 -0.23 9.62
C ASN A 189 -0.94 -1.04 8.33
N GLY A 190 -2.10 -1.49 7.92
CA GLY A 190 -2.29 -2.00 6.58
C GLY A 190 -2.18 -0.88 5.56
N LEU A 191 -2.89 0.24 5.84
CA LEU A 191 -2.86 1.43 5.04
C LEU A 191 -3.07 2.66 5.93
N GLU A 192 -2.15 3.62 5.85
CA GLU A 192 -2.27 4.91 6.52
C GLU A 192 -2.26 6.05 5.52
N ILE A 193 -3.18 6.99 5.67
CA ILE A 193 -3.22 8.19 4.81
C ILE A 193 -3.31 9.47 5.63
N TYR A 194 -2.51 10.41 5.21
CA TYR A 194 -2.65 11.83 5.46
C TYR A 194 -3.10 12.50 4.17
N GLY A 195 -3.46 13.77 4.23
CA GLY A 195 -3.80 14.53 3.04
C GLY A 195 -5.23 14.31 2.52
N THR A 196 -5.55 15.02 1.47
CA THR A 196 -6.93 15.24 1.01
C THR A 196 -7.24 14.48 -0.28
N ASN A 197 -8.49 14.07 -0.47
CA ASN A 197 -8.99 13.42 -1.69
C ASN A 197 -8.31 12.08 -2.04
N ASN A 198 -7.84 11.31 -1.08
CA ASN A 198 -7.26 10.01 -1.35
C ASN A 198 -8.35 8.94 -1.54
N LEU A 199 -8.09 7.96 -2.41
CA LEU A 199 -8.99 6.84 -2.71
C LEU A 199 -8.40 5.52 -2.22
N LEU A 200 -9.12 4.81 -1.35
CA LEU A 200 -8.77 3.50 -0.83
C LEU A 200 -9.84 2.50 -1.30
N MET A 201 -9.56 1.74 -2.35
CA MET A 201 -10.59 0.91 -2.97
C MET A 201 -10.18 -0.56 -3.09
N ASN A 202 -11.05 -1.46 -2.62
CA ASN A 202 -10.92 -2.91 -2.76
C ASN A 202 -9.60 -3.49 -2.20
N ASN A 203 -9.00 -2.85 -1.20
CA ASN A 203 -7.78 -3.35 -0.57
C ASN A 203 -8.09 -4.49 0.41
N LEU A 204 -7.16 -5.42 0.54
CA LEU A 204 -7.22 -6.55 1.47
C LEU A 204 -6.18 -6.36 2.56
N LEU A 205 -6.63 -6.08 3.79
CA LEU A 205 -5.78 -5.74 4.93
C LEU A 205 -5.97 -6.80 6.04
N ILE A 206 -4.99 -7.70 6.17
CA ILE A 206 -5.09 -8.87 7.06
C ILE A 206 -3.97 -8.88 8.10
N ASP A 207 -4.31 -9.10 9.36
CA ASP A 207 -3.40 -9.33 10.48
C ASP A 207 -2.37 -8.21 10.69
N ASN A 208 -2.68 -6.98 10.28
CA ASN A 208 -1.83 -5.82 10.53
C ASN A 208 -1.97 -5.30 11.98
N GLY A 209 -1.14 -4.35 12.37
CA GLY A 209 -1.33 -3.63 13.64
C GLY A 209 -2.67 -2.93 13.68
N GLN A 210 -2.93 -2.09 12.68
CA GLN A 210 -4.24 -1.51 12.40
C GLN A 210 -4.61 -1.75 10.92
N GLY A 211 -5.89 -1.61 10.59
CA GLY A 211 -6.38 -1.77 9.22
C GLY A 211 -6.11 -0.54 8.39
N VAL A 212 -6.95 0.48 8.55
CA VAL A 212 -6.87 1.78 7.88
C VAL A 212 -6.81 2.89 8.93
N ILE A 213 -5.93 3.84 8.71
CA ILE A 213 -5.92 5.11 9.43
C ILE A 213 -6.10 6.25 8.43
N ILE A 214 -7.05 7.16 8.70
CA ILE A 214 -7.14 8.47 8.08
C ILE A 214 -6.74 9.48 9.14
N ASN A 215 -5.51 10.00 9.03
CA ASN A 215 -4.90 10.78 10.10
C ASN A 215 -5.08 12.28 9.90
N GLU A 216 -4.85 12.79 8.70
CA GLU A 216 -5.03 14.21 8.37
C GLU A 216 -5.73 14.35 7.00
N GLY A 217 -6.25 15.52 6.72
CA GLY A 217 -6.90 15.81 5.43
C GLY A 217 -8.41 15.57 5.42
N ASN A 218 -9.00 15.73 4.25
CA ASN A 218 -10.44 15.70 4.08
C ASN A 218 -10.85 15.00 2.78
N ASN A 219 -12.13 14.70 2.64
CA ASN A 219 -12.75 14.20 1.41
C ASN A 219 -12.15 12.89 0.87
N SER A 220 -11.53 12.07 1.69
CA SER A 220 -11.03 10.77 1.26
C SER A 220 -12.15 9.74 1.21
N VAL A 221 -11.98 8.74 0.33
CA VAL A 221 -12.98 7.70 0.09
C VAL A 221 -12.39 6.33 0.36
N ALA A 222 -12.99 5.57 1.27
CA ALA A 222 -12.63 4.17 1.51
C ALA A 222 -13.83 3.27 1.18
N ILE A 223 -13.71 2.51 0.10
CA ILE A 223 -14.81 1.70 -0.41
C ILE A 223 -14.38 0.27 -0.76
N GLY A 224 -15.20 -0.70 -0.35
CA GLY A 224 -15.02 -2.11 -0.73
C GLY A 224 -13.78 -2.78 -0.12
N ASN A 225 -13.17 -2.21 0.90
CA ASN A 225 -12.00 -2.80 1.54
C ASN A 225 -12.41 -3.96 2.46
N ILE A 226 -11.54 -4.96 2.56
CA ILE A 226 -11.68 -6.07 3.51
C ILE A 226 -10.61 -5.89 4.58
N ILE A 227 -11.04 -5.78 5.85
CA ILE A 227 -10.15 -5.55 6.99
C ILE A 227 -10.42 -6.62 8.05
N LYS A 228 -9.41 -7.43 8.35
CA LYS A 228 -9.56 -8.57 9.26
C LYS A 228 -8.33 -8.79 10.12
N GLY A 229 -8.54 -9.21 11.37
CA GLY A 229 -7.49 -9.70 12.26
C GLY A 229 -6.52 -8.63 12.76
N THR A 230 -6.92 -7.36 12.78
CA THR A 230 -6.06 -6.28 13.29
C THR A 230 -5.85 -6.39 14.79
N ARG A 231 -4.66 -5.98 15.25
CA ARG A 231 -4.24 -6.16 16.65
C ARG A 231 -4.54 -4.97 17.55
N VAL A 232 -4.62 -3.76 17.01
CA VAL A 232 -4.78 -2.53 17.81
C VAL A 232 -6.08 -1.81 17.45
N GLY A 233 -6.29 -1.41 16.22
CA GLY A 233 -7.50 -0.75 15.74
C GLY A 233 -7.84 -1.20 14.33
N THR A 234 -9.01 -0.85 13.83
CA THR A 234 -9.43 -1.35 12.53
C THR A 234 -9.52 -0.26 11.49
N TYR A 235 -10.46 0.66 11.67
CA TYR A 235 -10.62 1.81 10.81
C TYR A 235 -10.75 3.04 11.73
N THR A 236 -9.80 3.94 11.67
CA THR A 236 -9.76 5.10 12.57
C THR A 236 -9.74 6.40 11.76
N ILE A 237 -10.67 7.32 12.06
CA ILE A 237 -10.67 8.70 11.60
C ILE A 237 -10.38 9.57 12.81
N PHE A 238 -9.32 10.38 12.73
CA PHE A 238 -8.93 11.25 13.84
C PHE A 238 -9.74 12.55 13.89
N ASP A 239 -9.67 13.22 15.04
CA ASP A 239 -10.38 14.46 15.32
C ASP A 239 -9.93 15.64 14.45
N GLY A 240 -10.88 16.49 14.06
CA GLY A 240 -10.63 17.72 13.31
C GLY A 240 -10.61 17.57 11.79
N TYR A 241 -10.88 16.39 11.26
CA TYR A 241 -10.95 16.09 9.83
C TYR A 241 -12.38 15.75 9.42
N PHE A 242 -12.73 15.95 8.14
CA PHE A 242 -14.13 15.92 7.74
C PHE A 242 -14.38 15.49 6.28
N ASN A 243 -15.64 15.12 6.02
CA ASN A 243 -16.17 14.73 4.72
C ASN A 243 -15.57 13.45 4.13
N HIS A 244 -15.19 12.48 4.93
CA HIS A 244 -14.79 11.19 4.40
C HIS A 244 -16.02 10.33 4.07
N PHE A 245 -15.86 9.45 3.08
CA PHE A 245 -16.85 8.44 2.76
C PHE A 245 -16.28 7.05 3.05
N VAL A 246 -16.93 6.32 3.95
CA VAL A 246 -16.56 4.96 4.35
C VAL A 246 -17.70 4.03 3.96
N GLY A 247 -17.58 3.31 2.85
CA GLY A 247 -18.72 2.58 2.32
C GLY A 247 -18.43 1.21 1.77
N GLY A 248 -19.38 0.27 1.96
CA GLY A 248 -19.30 -1.07 1.39
C GLY A 248 -18.07 -1.88 1.84
N ASN A 249 -17.46 -1.56 2.97
CA ASN A 249 -16.32 -2.30 3.49
C ASN A 249 -16.80 -3.51 4.30
N ASN A 250 -15.99 -4.58 4.32
CA ASN A 250 -16.15 -5.74 5.19
C ASN A 250 -15.09 -5.69 6.30
N ILE A 251 -15.53 -5.50 7.54
CA ILE A 251 -14.68 -5.27 8.69
C ILE A 251 -15.00 -6.32 9.75
N THR A 252 -14.15 -7.32 9.89
CA THR A 252 -14.48 -8.48 10.71
C THR A 252 -13.31 -9.03 11.52
N CYS A 253 -13.62 -9.61 12.67
CA CYS A 253 -12.64 -10.31 13.51
C CYS A 253 -11.45 -9.45 13.91
N ASN A 254 -11.65 -8.18 14.16
CA ASN A 254 -10.61 -7.29 14.66
C ASN A 254 -10.67 -7.21 16.19
N ARG A 255 -9.54 -6.91 16.81
CA ARG A 255 -9.40 -6.96 18.27
C ARG A 255 -10.09 -5.79 18.98
N ARG A 256 -10.25 -4.67 18.28
CA ARG A 256 -10.86 -3.45 18.79
C ARG A 256 -12.10 -3.08 17.97
N GLU A 257 -12.45 -1.80 17.94
CA GLU A 257 -13.59 -1.27 17.20
C GLU A 257 -13.54 -1.66 15.70
N GLY A 258 -14.68 -1.87 15.09
CA GLY A 258 -14.77 -2.00 13.64
C GLY A 258 -14.43 -0.68 12.97
N ILE A 259 -15.14 0.40 13.35
CA ILE A 259 -14.87 1.77 12.93
C ILE A 259 -14.83 2.66 14.16
N GLU A 260 -13.75 3.39 14.39
CA GLU A 260 -13.64 4.49 15.33
C GLU A 260 -13.63 5.81 14.56
N ASN A 261 -14.66 6.63 14.76
CA ASN A 261 -14.80 7.92 14.10
C ASN A 261 -14.80 9.07 15.11
N ASN A 262 -13.81 9.92 15.02
CA ASN A 262 -13.72 11.17 15.76
C ASN A 262 -13.88 12.41 14.87
N GLY A 263 -14.12 12.21 13.57
CA GLY A 263 -14.30 13.24 12.54
C GLY A 263 -15.72 13.80 12.48
N GLN A 264 -15.92 14.73 11.55
CA GLN A 264 -17.19 15.44 11.36
C GLN A 264 -17.67 15.36 9.91
N PHE A 265 -18.99 15.37 9.69
CA PHE A 265 -19.63 15.28 8.38
C PHE A 265 -19.27 14.02 7.60
N GLU A 266 -18.94 12.94 8.30
CA GLU A 266 -18.59 11.66 7.71
C GLU A 266 -19.83 10.91 7.22
N VAL A 267 -19.63 10.10 6.18
CA VAL A 267 -20.68 9.17 5.70
C VAL A 267 -20.19 7.74 5.85
N ILE A 268 -20.77 7.00 6.78
CA ILE A 268 -20.51 5.58 7.05
C ILE A 268 -21.68 4.78 6.49
N TYR A 269 -21.48 4.12 5.33
CA TYR A 269 -22.58 3.63 4.52
C TYR A 269 -22.40 2.20 4.00
N LYS A 270 -23.40 1.34 4.22
CA LYS A 270 -23.41 -0.03 3.71
C LYS A 270 -22.17 -0.88 4.06
N ASN A 271 -21.58 -0.68 5.20
CA ASN A 271 -20.50 -1.54 5.66
C ASN A 271 -21.08 -2.81 6.31
N GLU A 272 -20.36 -3.91 6.18
CA GLU A 272 -20.57 -5.15 6.92
C GLU A 272 -19.54 -5.22 8.04
N ILE A 273 -19.99 -5.10 9.30
CA ILE A 273 -19.13 -4.96 10.47
C ILE A 273 -19.49 -6.05 11.49
N SER A 274 -18.58 -7.02 11.70
CA SER A 274 -18.96 -8.17 12.50
C SER A 274 -17.83 -8.75 13.34
N TYR A 275 -18.19 -9.31 14.47
CA TYR A 275 -17.27 -10.06 15.34
C TYR A 275 -16.03 -9.26 15.76
N ASN A 276 -16.15 -7.95 15.93
CA ASN A 276 -15.05 -7.14 16.45
C ASN A 276 -15.08 -7.17 17.98
N GLY A 277 -13.88 -7.11 18.58
CA GLY A 277 -13.69 -7.29 20.02
C GLY A 277 -13.98 -6.04 20.85
N ASP A 278 -14.37 -4.95 20.20
CA ASP A 278 -14.94 -3.73 20.79
C ASP A 278 -16.14 -3.29 19.93
N ASN A 279 -16.63 -2.06 20.06
CA ASN A 279 -17.81 -1.59 19.35
C ASN A 279 -17.72 -1.82 17.83
N GLY A 280 -18.83 -2.09 17.17
CA GLY A 280 -18.87 -2.17 15.73
C GLY A 280 -18.54 -0.81 15.10
N ILE A 281 -19.27 0.23 15.52
CA ILE A 281 -18.99 1.64 15.19
C ILE A 281 -18.97 2.45 16.49
N LEU A 282 -17.84 3.10 16.76
CA LEU A 282 -17.71 4.09 17.83
C LEU A 282 -17.68 5.49 17.21
N LEU A 283 -18.67 6.31 17.54
CA LEU A 283 -18.65 7.75 17.29
C LEU A 283 -18.11 8.41 18.56
N GLY A 284 -16.86 8.88 18.53
CA GLY A 284 -16.18 9.45 19.68
C GLY A 284 -16.79 10.81 20.11
N SER A 285 -16.36 11.34 21.22
CA SER A 285 -16.93 12.56 21.81
C SER A 285 -16.75 13.83 20.99
N THR A 286 -15.84 13.87 20.03
CA THR A 286 -15.59 14.96 19.10
C THR A 286 -16.29 14.79 17.76
N SER A 287 -16.82 13.60 17.50
CA SER A 287 -17.57 13.31 16.28
C SER A 287 -18.88 14.11 16.23
N ALA A 288 -19.17 14.69 15.07
CA ALA A 288 -20.39 15.50 14.95
C ALA A 288 -20.95 15.47 13.52
N LEU A 289 -22.29 15.55 13.44
CA LEU A 289 -23.02 15.70 12.17
C LEU A 289 -22.71 14.60 11.15
N ASN A 290 -22.36 13.40 11.62
CA ASN A 290 -22.05 12.26 10.78
C ASN A 290 -23.34 11.53 10.37
N LEU A 291 -23.32 10.89 9.21
CA LEU A 291 -24.40 10.06 8.69
C LEU A 291 -23.99 8.59 8.71
N VAL A 292 -24.55 7.81 9.62
CA VAL A 292 -24.32 6.36 9.77
C VAL A 292 -25.57 5.62 9.27
N MET A 293 -25.54 5.07 8.06
CA MET A 293 -26.75 4.53 7.48
C MET A 293 -26.55 3.22 6.70
N ASN A 294 -27.58 2.37 6.78
CA ASN A 294 -27.69 1.11 6.02
C ASN A 294 -26.51 0.14 6.27
N ASN A 295 -25.80 0.24 7.39
CA ASN A 295 -24.77 -0.71 7.75
C ASN A 295 -25.41 -1.99 8.32
N THR A 296 -24.73 -3.11 8.15
CA THR A 296 -25.08 -4.39 8.79
C THR A 296 -24.03 -4.67 9.85
N LEU A 297 -24.47 -4.72 11.12
CA LEU A 297 -23.60 -4.96 12.26
C LEU A 297 -24.02 -6.26 12.96
N LEU A 298 -23.07 -7.14 13.21
CA LEU A 298 -23.32 -8.44 13.81
C LEU A 298 -22.29 -8.75 14.90
N CYS A 299 -22.77 -8.98 16.10
CA CYS A 299 -21.94 -9.52 17.19
C CYS A 299 -20.65 -8.74 17.43
N ASN A 300 -20.72 -7.43 17.56
CA ASN A 300 -19.64 -6.59 18.06
C ASN A 300 -19.87 -6.36 19.57
N ILE A 301 -18.83 -6.37 20.37
CA ILE A 301 -18.90 -6.33 21.84
C ILE A 301 -18.10 -5.14 22.38
N PRO A 302 -18.68 -4.25 23.22
CA PRO A 302 -19.96 -4.43 23.93
C PRO A 302 -21.20 -4.06 23.09
N GLU A 303 -21.08 -3.17 22.07
CA GLU A 303 -22.22 -2.66 21.32
C GLU A 303 -21.94 -2.64 19.82
N ASN A 304 -23.00 -2.75 19.01
CA ASN A 304 -22.85 -2.60 17.57
C ASN A 304 -22.59 -1.14 17.17
N ILE A 305 -23.29 -0.18 17.80
CA ILE A 305 -23.08 1.26 17.58
C ILE A 305 -23.07 1.96 18.95
N ASP A 306 -21.99 2.67 19.27
CA ASP A 306 -21.83 3.52 20.44
C ASP A 306 -21.66 4.97 19.96
N ASP A 307 -22.65 5.82 20.21
CA ASP A 307 -22.63 7.24 19.84
C ASP A 307 -22.40 8.13 21.07
N ARG A 308 -21.20 8.64 21.19
CA ARG A 308 -20.79 9.62 22.21
C ARG A 308 -20.64 11.04 21.66
N GLY A 309 -20.95 11.22 20.38
CA GLY A 309 -20.78 12.48 19.65
C GLY A 309 -21.98 13.40 19.73
N ILE A 310 -22.04 14.36 18.82
CA ILE A 310 -23.05 15.44 18.80
C ILE A 310 -23.78 15.43 17.46
N ASP A 311 -25.10 15.41 17.48
CA ASP A 311 -25.97 15.58 16.31
C ASP A 311 -25.65 14.58 15.17
N ASN A 312 -25.24 13.35 15.48
CA ASN A 312 -25.05 12.29 14.50
C ASN A 312 -26.40 11.71 14.07
N TYR A 313 -26.50 11.31 12.80
CA TYR A 313 -27.70 10.71 12.23
C TYR A 313 -27.49 9.22 11.99
N ILE A 314 -28.13 8.39 12.82
CA ILE A 314 -28.01 6.92 12.76
C ILE A 314 -29.32 6.37 12.21
N ILE A 315 -29.33 5.87 10.96
CA ILE A 315 -30.56 5.56 10.24
C ILE A 315 -30.45 4.21 9.53
N ASN A 316 -31.50 3.38 9.65
CA ASN A 316 -31.68 2.14 8.89
C ASN A 316 -30.52 1.14 8.99
N ASN A 317 -29.75 1.14 10.09
CA ASN A 317 -28.75 0.13 10.30
C ASN A 317 -29.42 -1.17 10.79
N ILE A 318 -28.89 -2.31 10.36
CA ILE A 318 -29.33 -3.63 10.80
C ILE A 318 -28.35 -4.08 11.90
N GLU A 319 -28.84 -4.17 13.12
CA GLU A 319 -28.05 -4.59 14.28
C GLU A 319 -28.52 -5.96 14.76
N LYS A 320 -27.57 -6.89 14.88
CA LYS A 320 -27.81 -8.22 15.42
C LYS A 320 -26.87 -8.48 16.58
N PRO A 321 -27.40 -8.88 17.73
CA PRO A 321 -26.55 -9.30 18.86
C PRO A 321 -25.81 -10.60 18.53
N CYS A 322 -24.82 -10.94 19.36
CA CYS A 322 -24.19 -12.25 19.30
C CYS A 322 -25.21 -13.36 19.58
N ASP A 323 -25.06 -14.48 18.89
CA ASP A 323 -25.66 -15.72 19.39
C ASP A 323 -25.05 -16.05 20.76
N PRO A 324 -25.84 -16.41 21.78
CA PRO A 324 -25.32 -16.77 23.10
C PRO A 324 -24.27 -17.90 23.07
N CYS A 325 -24.23 -18.68 22.01
CA CYS A 325 -23.29 -19.79 21.83
C CYS A 325 -22.05 -19.43 21.00
N GLU A 326 -21.97 -18.22 20.43
CA GLU A 326 -20.89 -17.78 19.57
C GLU A 326 -20.36 -16.42 20.04
N THR A 327 -19.16 -16.37 20.58
CA THR A 327 -18.47 -15.11 20.86
C THR A 327 -17.59 -14.71 19.68
N PRO A 328 -17.19 -13.44 19.52
CA PRO A 328 -16.22 -13.04 18.51
C PRO A 328 -14.94 -13.88 18.53
N SER A 329 -14.45 -14.26 19.69
CA SER A 329 -13.27 -15.11 19.82
C SER A 329 -13.46 -16.53 19.28
N ASP A 330 -14.66 -17.09 19.39
CA ASP A 330 -14.94 -18.44 18.90
C ASP A 330 -14.99 -18.48 17.38
N VAL A 331 -15.65 -17.50 16.75
CA VAL A 331 -15.77 -17.38 15.31
C VAL A 331 -14.42 -17.04 14.67
N CYS A 332 -13.69 -16.07 15.25
CA CYS A 332 -12.46 -15.56 14.64
C CYS A 332 -11.28 -16.53 14.75
N ASN A 333 -11.20 -17.33 15.81
CA ASN A 333 -10.17 -18.36 15.93
C ASN A 333 -10.37 -19.51 14.94
N ASN A 334 -11.60 -19.83 14.56
CA ASN A 334 -11.89 -20.86 13.58
C ASN A 334 -11.59 -20.39 12.13
N CYS A 335 -11.76 -19.12 11.83
CA CYS A 335 -11.45 -18.55 10.51
C CYS A 335 -9.94 -18.44 10.23
N SER A 336 -9.11 -18.32 11.26
CA SER A 336 -7.64 -18.25 11.07
C SER A 336 -7.01 -19.58 10.63
N ASN A 337 -7.74 -20.69 10.75
CA ASN A 337 -7.27 -22.02 10.34
C ASN A 337 -7.65 -22.39 8.90
N GLU A 338 -8.58 -21.69 8.26
CA GLU A 338 -9.00 -22.00 6.88
C GLU A 338 -8.12 -21.33 5.82
N ASP A 339 -7.54 -20.17 6.11
CA ASP A 339 -6.67 -19.44 5.16
C ASP A 339 -5.19 -19.92 5.20
N GLY A 340 -4.84 -20.79 6.13
CA GLY A 340 -3.47 -21.33 6.33
C GLY A 340 -3.08 -22.53 5.48
N ASN A 341 -3.97 -23.11 4.67
CA ASN A 341 -3.77 -24.43 4.08
C ASN A 341 -3.77 -24.48 2.54
N SER A 342 -3.13 -23.52 1.86
CA SER A 342 -2.93 -23.65 0.40
C SER A 342 -1.59 -23.20 -0.15
N ILE A 343 -0.50 -23.25 0.67
CA ILE A 343 0.86 -23.18 0.13
C ILE A 343 1.71 -24.25 0.85
N ASP A 344 1.45 -25.51 0.61
CA ASP A 344 2.46 -26.55 0.82
C ASP A 344 2.34 -27.58 -0.32
N GLY A 345 3.07 -27.31 -1.38
CA GLY A 345 3.33 -28.18 -2.50
C GLY A 345 4.81 -28.50 -2.55
N SER A 346 5.26 -29.45 -1.70
CA SER A 346 6.41 -30.30 -2.05
C SER A 346 6.73 -31.27 -0.91
N LYS A 347 6.15 -32.45 -0.96
CA LYS A 347 6.79 -33.68 -0.47
C LYS A 347 6.89 -34.63 -1.65
N GLU A 348 7.97 -34.56 -2.38
CA GLU A 348 8.45 -35.70 -3.12
C GLU A 348 9.52 -36.38 -2.26
N GLY A 349 9.23 -37.62 -1.93
CA GLY A 349 10.14 -38.52 -1.23
C GLY A 349 11.28 -38.93 -2.13
N VAL A 350 12.41 -39.14 -1.53
CA VAL A 350 13.55 -39.81 -2.11
C VAL A 350 13.69 -41.14 -1.39
N ASP A 351 13.57 -42.22 -2.14
CA ASP A 351 14.19 -43.49 -1.84
C ASP A 351 15.67 -43.47 -2.22
#